data_42437939fbaa0240c8c7914819a89a23
#
_entry.id   42437939fbaa0240c8c7914819a89a23
#
_cell.length_a   1.000
_cell.length_b   1.000
_cell.length_c   1.000
_cell.angle_alpha   90.00
_cell.angle_beta   90.00
_cell.angle_gamma   90.00
#
_symmetry.space_group_name_H-M   'P 1'
#
loop_
_entity.id
_entity.type
_entity.pdbx_description
1 polymer ?
#
loop_
_entity_poly.entity_id
_entity_poly.type
_entity_poly.pdbx_seq_one_letter_code
_entity_poly.pdbx_strand_id
1 'polypeptide(L)'
;MTKVIVANDLVGLGKVALTSSLPIMSACQTEVLPLPTVLLSSHTGEFENIYVRDLTDDLKGFCKQWEHLDFIVDGLVSGYFKSEEGLKRVGQLARDKQMSLFVDPIMGDNGRLDRKSTRLNSSH
;
A
#
# COMPACT_ATOMS: atom_id res chain seq x y z
N MET A 1 -4.42 -14.04 15.90
CA MET A 1 -4.29 -12.62 15.55
C MET A 1 -4.40 -12.45 14.06
N THR A 2 -5.18 -11.49 13.63
CA THR A 2 -5.35 -11.19 12.21
C THR A 2 -4.09 -10.52 11.66
N LYS A 3 -3.64 -10.94 10.50
CA LYS A 3 -2.49 -10.37 9.81
C LYS A 3 -2.91 -9.76 8.50
N VAL A 4 -2.51 -8.53 8.26
CA VAL A 4 -2.90 -7.79 7.07
C VAL A 4 -1.68 -7.08 6.48
N ILE A 5 -1.49 -7.23 5.19
CA ILE A 5 -0.50 -6.43 4.47
C ILE A 5 -1.16 -5.08 4.15
N VAL A 6 -0.47 -4.00 4.46
CA VAL A 6 -0.94 -2.66 4.12
C VAL A 6 0.05 -2.03 3.15
N ALA A 7 -0.37 -1.90 1.90
CA ALA A 7 0.44 -1.30 0.84
C ALA A 7 0.03 0.16 0.69
N ASN A 8 0.84 1.06 1.21
CA ASN A 8 0.50 2.48 1.22
C ASN A 8 1.76 3.33 1.34
N ASP A 9 1.60 4.63 1.19
CA ASP A 9 2.74 5.54 1.36
C ASP A 9 3.15 5.63 2.83
N LEU A 10 4.43 5.92 3.03
CA LEU A 10 5.00 6.14 4.34
C LEU A 10 5.40 7.61 4.43
N VAL A 11 4.81 8.32 5.38
CA VAL A 11 4.97 9.76 5.53
C VAL A 11 5.72 10.06 6.82
N GLY A 12 6.77 10.85 6.72
CA GLY A 12 7.58 11.20 7.89
C GLY A 12 6.88 12.16 8.82
N LEU A 13 6.37 13.26 8.28
CA LEU A 13 5.68 14.27 9.08
C LEU A 13 4.20 14.26 8.73
N GLY A 14 3.39 13.89 9.71
CA GLY A 14 1.94 13.75 9.51
C GLY A 14 1.49 12.34 9.85
N LYS A 15 0.31 12.21 10.43
CA LYS A 15 -0.22 10.91 10.83
C LYS A 15 -1.24 10.44 9.81
N VAL A 16 -0.76 10.05 8.65
CA VAL A 16 -1.59 9.55 7.55
C VAL A 16 -0.98 8.28 6.99
N ALA A 17 -1.73 7.58 6.17
CA ALA A 17 -1.28 6.38 5.47
C ALA A 17 -0.69 5.34 6.44
N LEU A 18 0.48 4.79 6.17
CA LEU A 18 1.09 3.78 7.04
C LEU A 18 1.34 4.29 8.45
N THR A 19 1.75 5.54 8.58
CA THR A 19 2.01 6.14 9.89
C THR A 19 0.77 6.13 10.77
N SER A 20 -0.40 6.27 10.19
CA SER A 20 -1.66 6.21 10.90
C SER A 20 -2.15 4.77 11.07
N SER A 21 -2.04 3.96 10.01
CA SER A 21 -2.59 2.61 10.01
C SER A 21 -1.91 1.69 11.02
N LEU A 22 -0.59 1.81 11.17
CA LEU A 22 0.15 0.91 12.05
C LEU A 22 -0.34 0.95 13.49
N PRO A 23 -0.41 2.11 14.15
CA PRO A 23 -0.87 2.13 15.54
C PRO A 23 -2.35 1.80 15.68
N ILE A 24 -3.18 2.22 14.74
CA ILE A 24 -4.62 1.97 14.83
C ILE A 24 -4.92 0.49 14.70
N MET A 25 -4.33 -0.17 13.71
CA MET A 25 -4.57 -1.59 13.51
C MET A 25 -3.96 -2.44 14.62
N SER A 26 -2.83 -2.01 15.15
CA SER A 26 -2.22 -2.69 16.29
C SER A 26 -3.13 -2.62 17.51
N ALA A 27 -3.75 -1.46 17.75
CA ALA A 27 -4.70 -1.31 18.86
C ALA A 27 -5.92 -2.20 18.68
N CYS A 28 -6.26 -2.56 17.45
CA CYS A 28 -7.35 -3.48 17.14
C CYS A 28 -6.90 -4.94 17.10
N GLN A 29 -5.70 -5.23 17.60
CA GLN A 29 -5.12 -6.57 17.63
C GLN A 29 -4.92 -7.16 16.23
N THR A 30 -4.62 -6.29 15.27
CA THR A 30 -4.28 -6.71 13.91
C THR A 30 -2.80 -6.47 13.69
N GLU A 31 -2.09 -7.50 13.29
CA GLU A 31 -0.68 -7.36 12.92
C GLU A 31 -0.60 -6.82 11.51
N VAL A 32 0.09 -5.70 11.34
CA VAL A 32 0.29 -5.09 10.03
C VAL A 32 1.66 -5.46 9.49
N LEU A 33 1.67 -5.91 8.24
CA LEU A 33 2.89 -6.13 7.48
C LEU A 33 2.98 -4.96 6.49
N PRO A 34 3.80 -3.95 6.77
CA PRO A 34 3.82 -2.76 5.92
C PRO A 34 4.55 -3.00 4.61
N LEU A 35 3.97 -2.52 3.54
CA LEU A 35 4.55 -2.58 2.21
C LEU A 35 4.55 -1.17 1.65
N PRO A 36 5.61 -0.39 1.90
CA PRO A 36 5.62 1.02 1.51
C PRO A 36 5.71 1.18 -0.01
N THR A 37 4.83 2.02 -0.54
CA THR A 37 4.72 2.26 -1.98
C THR A 37 5.42 3.54 -2.40
N VAL A 38 5.40 4.53 -1.53
CA VAL A 38 5.98 5.85 -1.77
C VAL A 38 6.53 6.35 -0.44
N LEU A 39 7.68 6.97 -0.48
CA LEU A 39 8.26 7.61 0.70
C LEU A 39 8.08 9.12 0.56
N LEU A 40 7.50 9.74 1.57
CA LEU A 40 7.24 11.17 1.60
C LEU A 40 7.81 11.77 2.87
N SER A 41 8.47 12.91 2.76
CA SER A 41 8.97 13.59 3.96
C SER A 41 7.83 14.17 4.79
N SER A 42 6.74 14.56 4.12
CA SER A 42 5.53 15.05 4.78
C SER A 42 4.34 14.79 3.86
N HIS A 43 3.12 14.92 4.38
CA HIS A 43 1.95 14.76 3.52
C HIS A 43 1.83 15.94 2.55
N THR A 44 1.11 15.73 1.46
CA THR A 44 1.10 16.66 0.34
C THR A 44 0.14 17.84 0.50
N GLY A 45 -0.75 17.80 1.47
CA GLY A 45 -1.84 18.76 1.54
C GLY A 45 -1.46 20.15 2.01
N GLU A 46 -0.45 20.30 2.87
CA GLU A 46 -0.14 21.55 3.53
C GLU A 46 1.29 22.03 3.34
N PHE A 47 2.15 21.19 2.83
CA PHE A 47 3.58 21.48 2.77
C PHE A 47 4.06 21.62 1.33
N GLU A 48 5.07 22.47 1.15
CA GLU A 48 5.72 22.65 -0.14
C GLU A 48 7.10 22.01 -0.13
N ASN A 49 7.63 21.77 -1.31
CA ASN A 49 9.00 21.26 -1.48
C ASN A 49 9.27 19.98 -0.72
N ILE A 50 8.28 19.10 -0.69
CA ILE A 50 8.43 17.82 0.01
C ILE A 50 9.35 16.90 -0.77
N TYR A 51 10.03 16.02 -0.04
CA TYR A 51 10.81 14.97 -0.65
C TYR A 51 9.87 13.80 -0.96
N VAL A 52 9.93 13.31 -2.20
CA VAL A 52 9.10 12.18 -2.64
C VAL A 52 10.00 11.15 -3.30
N ARG A 53 9.85 9.91 -2.91
CA ARG A 53 10.53 8.81 -3.58
C ARG A 53 9.53 7.72 -3.91
N ASP A 54 9.43 7.40 -5.20
CA ASP A 54 8.63 6.28 -5.67
C ASP A 54 9.36 4.99 -5.32
N LEU A 55 8.70 4.09 -4.60
CA LEU A 55 9.30 2.84 -4.15
C LEU A 55 8.83 1.65 -4.99
N THR A 56 8.39 1.88 -6.23
CA THR A 56 7.88 0.79 -7.08
C THR A 56 8.90 -0.33 -7.24
N ASP A 57 10.15 0.00 -7.50
CA ASP A 57 11.19 -1.03 -7.68
C ASP A 57 11.48 -1.75 -6.37
N ASP A 58 11.52 -1.03 -5.27
CA ASP A 58 11.72 -1.63 -3.94
C ASP A 58 10.55 -2.53 -3.58
N LEU A 59 9.34 -2.09 -3.90
CA LEU A 59 8.13 -2.86 -3.67
C LEU A 59 8.16 -4.19 -4.43
N LYS A 60 8.67 -4.18 -5.66
CA LYS A 60 8.85 -5.41 -6.42
C LYS A 60 9.80 -6.36 -5.72
N GLY A 61 10.85 -5.83 -5.11
CA GLY A 61 11.79 -6.62 -4.33
C GLY A 61 11.13 -7.28 -3.12
N PHE A 62 10.31 -6.51 -2.40
CA PHE A 62 9.52 -7.05 -1.29
C PHE A 62 8.63 -8.20 -1.77
N CYS A 63 7.89 -7.98 -2.84
CA CYS A 63 6.97 -8.97 -3.37
C CYS A 63 7.69 -10.23 -3.82
N LYS A 64 8.85 -10.07 -4.43
CA LYS A 64 9.64 -11.20 -4.91
C LYS A 64 10.05 -12.11 -3.75
N GLN A 65 10.48 -11.54 -2.64
CA GLN A 65 10.81 -12.32 -1.48
C GLN A 65 9.56 -12.91 -0.82
N TRP A 66 8.53 -12.09 -0.64
CA TRP A 66 7.34 -12.50 0.09
C TRP A 66 6.58 -13.61 -0.60
N GLU A 67 6.60 -13.67 -1.93
CA GLU A 67 5.91 -14.74 -2.64
C GLU A 67 6.50 -16.12 -2.37
N HIS A 68 7.77 -16.16 -1.95
CA HIS A 68 8.44 -17.42 -1.60
C HIS A 68 8.37 -17.77 -0.12
N LEU A 69 7.88 -16.86 0.71
CA LEU A 69 7.78 -17.10 2.14
C LEU A 69 6.48 -17.83 2.46
N ASP A 70 6.60 -18.78 3.37
CA ASP A 70 5.45 -19.59 3.77
C ASP A 70 4.80 -18.95 5.01
N PHE A 71 3.98 -17.96 4.78
CA PHE A 71 3.24 -17.30 5.85
C PHE A 71 1.81 -17.05 5.41
N ILE A 72 0.92 -17.00 6.39
CA ILE A 72 -0.51 -16.83 6.14
C ILE A 72 -0.89 -15.39 6.46
N VAL A 73 -1.57 -14.75 5.51
CA VAL A 73 -2.05 -13.39 5.66
C VAL A 73 -3.54 -13.38 5.35
N ASP A 74 -4.31 -12.71 6.19
CA ASP A 74 -5.76 -12.69 6.05
C ASP A 74 -6.23 -11.76 4.95
N GLY A 75 -5.49 -10.69 4.69
CA GLY A 75 -5.88 -9.77 3.64
C GLY A 75 -4.80 -8.76 3.31
N LEU A 76 -5.05 -8.01 2.26
CA LEU A 76 -4.19 -6.94 1.79
C LEU A 76 -5.03 -5.70 1.55
N VAL A 77 -4.63 -4.60 2.18
CA VAL A 77 -5.28 -3.30 1.98
C VAL A 77 -4.30 -2.44 1.20
N SER A 78 -4.74 -1.88 0.09
CA SER A 78 -3.88 -0.99 -0.70
C SER A 78 -4.44 0.41 -0.73
N GLY A 79 -3.55 1.38 -0.60
CA GLY A 79 -3.88 2.79 -0.66
C GLY A 79 -3.17 3.45 -1.84
N TYR A 80 -2.34 4.43 -1.54
CA TYR A 80 -1.71 5.26 -2.54
C TYR A 80 -0.56 4.58 -3.26
N PHE A 81 -0.54 4.71 -4.59
CA PHE A 81 0.56 4.25 -5.46
C PHE A 81 0.93 5.37 -6.41
N LYS A 82 2.22 5.49 -6.69
CA LYS A 82 2.70 6.43 -7.70
C LYS A 82 2.52 5.88 -9.11
N SER A 83 2.45 4.57 -9.26
CA SER A 83 2.38 3.94 -10.58
C SER A 83 1.43 2.76 -10.60
N GLU A 84 0.82 2.51 -11.77
CA GLU A 84 0.00 1.33 -11.98
C GLU A 84 0.82 0.05 -11.87
N GLU A 85 2.10 0.13 -12.23
CA GLU A 85 3.00 -1.02 -12.17
C GLU A 85 3.11 -1.56 -10.74
N GLY A 86 3.25 -0.65 -9.77
CA GLY A 86 3.29 -1.04 -8.37
C GLY A 86 1.98 -1.68 -7.93
N LEU A 87 0.87 -1.08 -8.30
CA LEU A 87 -0.45 -1.60 -7.96
C LEU A 87 -0.65 -3.00 -8.54
N LYS A 88 -0.26 -3.21 -9.79
CA LYS A 88 -0.39 -4.51 -10.44
C LYS A 88 0.47 -5.57 -9.76
N ARG A 89 1.67 -5.19 -9.35
CA ARG A 89 2.57 -6.15 -8.70
C ARG A 89 2.03 -6.59 -7.34
N VAL A 90 1.48 -5.65 -6.57
CA VAL A 90 0.86 -5.97 -5.30
C VAL A 90 -0.40 -6.82 -5.49
N GLY A 91 -1.18 -6.50 -6.51
CA GLY A 91 -2.34 -7.32 -6.85
C GLY A 91 -1.96 -8.75 -7.21
N GLN A 92 -0.83 -8.92 -7.90
CA GLN A 92 -0.34 -10.24 -8.22
C GLN A 92 0.05 -11.02 -6.98
N LEU A 93 0.70 -10.37 -6.02
CA LEU A 93 1.03 -11.01 -4.75
C LEU A 93 -0.23 -11.48 -4.03
N ALA A 94 -1.26 -10.64 -4.02
CA ALA A 94 -2.53 -11.00 -3.38
C ALA A 94 -3.16 -12.22 -4.04
N ARG A 95 -3.12 -12.29 -5.36
CA ARG A 95 -3.66 -13.42 -6.09
C ARG A 95 -2.85 -14.69 -5.84
N ASP A 96 -1.53 -14.57 -5.88
CA ASP A 96 -0.65 -15.72 -5.68
C ASP A 96 -0.82 -16.34 -4.31
N LYS A 97 -1.08 -15.53 -3.31
CA LYS A 97 -1.27 -16.01 -1.94
C LYS A 97 -2.75 -16.17 -1.57
N GLN A 98 -3.65 -15.98 -2.52
CA GLN A 98 -5.09 -16.20 -2.33
C GLN A 98 -5.64 -15.42 -1.13
N MET A 99 -5.21 -14.18 -0.97
CA MET A 99 -5.71 -13.33 0.11
C MET A 99 -6.78 -12.37 -0.40
N SER A 100 -7.65 -11.96 0.50
CA SER A 100 -8.65 -10.94 0.18
C SER A 100 -7.96 -9.61 -0.09
N LEU A 101 -8.40 -8.89 -1.11
CA LEU A 101 -7.82 -7.63 -1.49
C LEU A 101 -8.83 -6.51 -1.29
N PHE A 102 -8.47 -5.56 -0.44
CA PHE A 102 -9.25 -4.35 -0.21
C PHE A 102 -8.46 -3.18 -0.75
N VAL A 103 -9.05 -2.39 -1.60
CA VAL A 103 -8.32 -1.34 -2.28
C VAL A 103 -8.99 0.01 -2.07
N ASP A 104 -8.18 0.97 -1.64
CA ASP A 104 -8.56 2.37 -1.62
C ASP A 104 -7.71 3.04 -2.69
N PRO A 105 -8.23 3.18 -3.90
CA PRO A 105 -7.41 3.46 -5.07
C PRO A 105 -7.12 4.94 -5.24
N ILE A 106 -6.12 5.42 -4.54
CA ILE A 106 -5.65 6.78 -4.71
C ILE A 106 -4.35 6.74 -5.52
N MET A 107 -4.40 7.23 -6.74
CA MET A 107 -3.23 7.31 -7.60
C MET A 107 -3.14 8.70 -8.20
N GLY A 108 -2.02 9.37 -7.99
CA GLY A 108 -1.82 10.71 -8.49
C GLY A 108 -2.43 11.75 -7.58
N ASP A 109 -2.13 13.01 -7.85
CA ASP A 109 -2.52 14.11 -6.98
C ASP A 109 -3.84 14.75 -7.35
N ASN A 110 -4.33 14.48 -8.54
CA ASN A 110 -5.53 15.16 -9.06
C ASN A 110 -6.76 14.28 -9.10
N GLY A 111 -6.69 13.07 -8.62
CA GLY A 111 -7.84 12.19 -8.54
C GLY A 111 -8.25 11.51 -9.82
N ARG A 112 -7.68 11.85 -10.95
CA ARG A 112 -8.11 11.25 -12.21
C ARG A 112 -7.81 9.78 -12.31
N LEU A 113 -6.67 9.38 -11.77
CA LEU A 113 -6.23 7.99 -11.84
C LEU A 113 -6.98 7.10 -10.87
N ASP A 114 -7.63 7.68 -9.87
CA ASP A 114 -8.36 6.93 -8.86
C ASP A 114 -9.43 6.05 -9.48
N ARG A 115 -10.14 6.56 -10.47
CA ARG A 115 -11.22 5.81 -11.12
C ARG A 115 -10.69 4.57 -11.84
N LYS A 116 -9.53 4.70 -12.48
CA LYS A 116 -8.91 3.56 -13.16
C LYS A 116 -8.47 2.51 -12.16
N SER A 117 -7.91 2.95 -11.05
CA SER A 117 -7.50 2.04 -10.01
C SER A 117 -8.67 1.27 -9.43
N THR A 118 -9.79 1.95 -9.25
CA THR A 118 -11.01 1.30 -8.77
C THR A 118 -11.43 0.16 -9.68
N ARG A 119 -11.36 0.36 -10.99
CA ARG A 119 -11.71 -0.69 -11.94
C ARG A 119 -10.78 -1.89 -11.86
N LEU A 120 -9.48 -1.64 -11.73
CA LEU A 120 -8.51 -2.72 -11.61
C LEU A 120 -8.85 -3.58 -10.42
N ASN A 121 -9.31 -2.99 -9.38
CA ASN A 121 -9.56 -3.68 -8.13
C ASN A 121 -10.87 -4.44 -8.11
N SER A 122 -11.82 -4.00 -8.86
CA SER A 122 -13.12 -4.66 -8.91
C SER A 122 -13.09 -5.96 -9.71
N SER A 123 -11.99 -6.26 -10.37
CA SER A 123 -11.90 -7.45 -11.23
C SER A 123 -11.48 -8.72 -10.50
N HIS A 124 -11.12 -8.62 -9.25
CA HIS A 124 -10.66 -9.80 -8.51
C HIS A 124 -11.73 -10.53 -7.74
#